data_aa955a3304f30ddacdb6f7c1360ab3d2
#
_entry.id   aa955a3304f30ddacdb6f7c1360ab3d2
#
_cell.length_a   1.000
_cell.length_b   1.000
_cell.length_c   1.000
_cell.angle_alpha   90.00
_cell.angle_beta   90.00
_cell.angle_gamma   90.00
#
_symmetry.space_group_name_H-M   'P 1'
#
loop_
_entity.id
_entity.type
_entity.pdbx_description
1 polymer ?
#
loop_
_entity_poly.entity_id
_entity_poly.type
_entity_poly.pdbx_seq_one_letter_code
_entity_poly.pdbx_strand_id
1 'polypeptide(L)'
;MNKLKALLGFDPKTTTVKTELIAGMTTFLTMCYILAVNPTILATTGMDKGALFTATAIASAIATFLLAFMAKLPFAQAPSMGLNAFFAFTLCQAMGLTWQQALAVLLVEGIIFLAITFLNIRDKILECIPKNLRFAISAGIGMFIAFIGLKNAGIITANADTFVQLGKFTPVSILGLISILLCGCLMARRVKGSLFIAIIISTLIGIPMGVTQFSDNWMLVSTPHSIAPIFCQFDFTGFFTPKMFMVVFSLLLVNIFDTIGTVLGLVSKLGVKENEKGEIPGVKEAMMSDAIGTTAGALLGSSTITTYVESASGVAEGGKSGLTSFFVGLMFILSIFLAPIFLLIPSAATSGALVMVGVLMIDSFKKIELEDISESFPAFITMITMVLCYSIADGICLGILSYVLIKMMVGKFKDLNPTLYILSIFLLFNYVFS
;
A
#
# COMPACT_ATOMS: atom_id res chain seq x y z
N MET A 1 29.77 -1.71 -17.72
CA MET A 1 28.67 -2.71 -17.70
C MET A 1 28.92 -3.85 -16.72
N ASN A 2 30.09 -4.48 -16.66
CA ASN A 2 30.37 -5.59 -15.73
C ASN A 2 30.34 -5.19 -14.24
N LYS A 3 30.83 -4.00 -13.88
CA LYS A 3 30.79 -3.49 -12.49
C LYS A 3 29.34 -3.26 -11.99
N LEU A 4 28.47 -2.70 -12.84
CA LEU A 4 27.07 -2.47 -12.49
C LEU A 4 26.33 -3.79 -12.27
N LYS A 5 26.55 -4.79 -13.13
CA LYS A 5 25.96 -6.12 -12.98
C LYS A 5 26.35 -6.81 -11.66
N ALA A 6 27.62 -6.70 -11.29
CA ALA A 6 28.12 -7.22 -10.00
C ALA A 6 27.48 -6.48 -8.80
N LEU A 7 27.34 -5.15 -8.87
CA LEU A 7 26.67 -4.34 -7.84
C LEU A 7 25.20 -4.75 -7.64
N LEU A 8 24.52 -5.17 -8.70
CA LEU A 8 23.11 -5.60 -8.70
C LEU A 8 22.93 -7.11 -8.40
N GLY A 9 24.00 -7.81 -8.03
CA GLY A 9 23.94 -9.25 -7.74
C GLY A 9 23.60 -10.14 -8.96
N PHE A 10 23.86 -9.64 -10.17
CA PHE A 10 23.61 -10.39 -11.39
C PHE A 10 24.67 -11.48 -11.59
N ASP A 11 24.21 -12.73 -11.68
CA ASP A 11 25.04 -13.89 -12.01
C ASP A 11 24.63 -14.48 -13.39
N PRO A 12 25.52 -14.38 -14.40
CA PRO A 12 25.22 -14.92 -15.74
C PRO A 12 25.04 -16.43 -15.79
N LYS A 13 25.39 -17.17 -14.74
CA LYS A 13 25.13 -18.61 -14.65
C LYS A 13 23.68 -18.95 -14.29
N THR A 14 22.98 -18.04 -13.64
CA THR A 14 21.62 -18.26 -13.13
C THR A 14 20.53 -17.58 -13.96
N THR A 15 20.88 -16.48 -14.67
CA THR A 15 19.92 -15.68 -15.46
C THR A 15 20.62 -14.94 -16.61
N THR A 16 19.84 -14.34 -17.51
CA THR A 16 20.37 -13.50 -18.61
C THR A 16 19.85 -12.07 -18.49
N VAL A 17 20.57 -11.11 -19.05
CA VAL A 17 20.12 -9.70 -19.08
C VAL A 17 18.76 -9.55 -19.75
N LYS A 18 18.49 -10.35 -20.80
CA LYS A 18 17.20 -10.37 -21.49
C LYS A 18 16.08 -10.86 -20.56
N THR A 19 16.33 -11.93 -19.80
CA THR A 19 15.39 -12.45 -18.81
C THR A 19 15.09 -11.42 -17.73
N GLU A 20 16.12 -10.78 -17.16
CA GLU A 20 15.97 -9.74 -16.15
C GLU A 20 15.19 -8.51 -16.68
N LEU A 21 15.43 -8.12 -17.94
CA LEU A 21 14.67 -7.06 -18.59
C LEU A 21 13.19 -7.44 -18.76
N ILE A 22 12.90 -8.64 -19.27
CA ILE A 22 11.52 -9.12 -19.44
C ILE A 22 10.82 -9.20 -18.08
N ALA A 23 11.51 -9.72 -17.06
CA ALA A 23 11.01 -9.78 -15.69
C ALA A 23 10.69 -8.38 -15.14
N GLY A 24 11.59 -7.41 -15.37
CA GLY A 24 11.37 -6.00 -14.98
C GLY A 24 10.18 -5.38 -15.71
N MET A 25 10.06 -5.60 -17.02
CA MET A 25 8.91 -5.14 -17.81
C MET A 25 7.60 -5.74 -17.29
N THR A 26 7.59 -7.04 -17.01
CA THR A 26 6.40 -7.73 -16.48
C THR A 26 6.02 -7.17 -15.10
N THR A 27 6.98 -7.00 -14.19
CA THR A 27 6.74 -6.39 -12.89
C THR A 27 6.18 -4.98 -13.04
N PHE A 28 6.82 -4.12 -13.86
CA PHE A 28 6.35 -2.76 -14.07
C PHE A 28 4.92 -2.73 -14.61
N LEU A 29 4.61 -3.51 -15.66
CA LEU A 29 3.27 -3.54 -16.26
C LEU A 29 2.19 -4.06 -15.29
N THR A 30 2.54 -4.93 -14.34
CA THR A 30 1.59 -5.42 -13.35
C THR A 30 1.31 -4.41 -12.23
N MET A 31 2.23 -3.49 -11.96
CA MET A 31 2.12 -2.51 -10.86
C MET A 31 1.99 -1.05 -11.31
N CYS A 32 2.18 -0.71 -12.59
CA CYS A 32 2.16 0.69 -13.06
C CYS A 32 0.80 1.38 -12.91
N TYR A 33 -0.26 0.63 -12.61
CA TYR A 33 -1.56 1.20 -12.26
C TYR A 33 -1.47 2.16 -11.05
N ILE A 34 -0.45 2.01 -10.19
CA ILE A 34 -0.23 2.89 -9.05
C ILE A 34 0.01 4.35 -9.48
N LEU A 35 0.59 4.55 -10.65
CA LEU A 35 0.81 5.88 -11.25
C LEU A 35 -0.50 6.62 -11.55
N ALA A 36 -1.61 5.89 -11.74
CA ALA A 36 -2.94 6.47 -11.88
C ALA A 36 -3.66 6.54 -10.53
N VAL A 37 -3.60 5.47 -9.76
CA VAL A 37 -4.39 5.30 -8.54
C VAL A 37 -3.88 6.18 -7.40
N ASN A 38 -2.57 6.22 -7.14
CA ASN A 38 -2.02 7.03 -6.05
C ASN A 38 -2.33 8.52 -6.22
N PRO A 39 -2.07 9.17 -7.37
CA PRO A 39 -2.46 10.56 -7.56
C PRO A 39 -3.97 10.79 -7.45
N THR A 40 -4.78 9.83 -7.89
CA THR A 40 -6.25 9.96 -7.81
C THR A 40 -6.75 9.91 -6.37
N ILE A 41 -6.18 9.05 -5.52
CA ILE A 41 -6.54 8.95 -4.10
C ILE A 41 -6.06 10.19 -3.35
N LEU A 42 -4.78 10.55 -3.48
CA LEU A 42 -4.21 11.65 -2.72
C LEU A 42 -4.74 13.02 -3.17
N ALA A 43 -5.09 13.21 -4.44
CA ALA A 43 -5.71 14.44 -4.92
C ALA A 43 -7.07 14.75 -4.24
N THR A 44 -7.74 13.75 -3.65
CA THR A 44 -8.98 13.99 -2.87
C THR A 44 -8.74 14.81 -1.61
N THR A 45 -7.49 14.97 -1.18
CA THR A 45 -7.07 15.80 -0.03
C THR A 45 -6.75 17.25 -0.41
N GLY A 46 -6.87 17.61 -1.70
CA GLY A 46 -6.54 18.94 -2.22
C GLY A 46 -5.11 19.10 -2.75
N MET A 47 -4.32 18.03 -2.81
CA MET A 47 -2.99 18.03 -3.42
C MET A 47 -3.06 18.10 -4.95
N ASP A 48 -2.09 18.75 -5.59
CA ASP A 48 -2.01 18.82 -7.05
C ASP A 48 -1.78 17.44 -7.69
N LYS A 49 -2.68 17.01 -8.56
CA LYS A 49 -2.66 15.68 -9.17
C LYS A 49 -1.44 15.45 -10.09
N GLY A 50 -1.00 16.48 -10.80
CA GLY A 50 0.17 16.40 -11.69
C GLY A 50 1.47 16.29 -10.90
N ALA A 51 1.62 17.09 -9.84
CA ALA A 51 2.74 16.99 -8.92
C ALA A 51 2.79 15.63 -8.23
N LEU A 52 1.63 15.11 -7.78
CA LEU A 52 1.50 13.77 -7.18
C LEU A 52 1.93 12.66 -8.13
N PHE A 53 1.58 12.75 -9.42
CA PHE A 53 2.01 11.78 -10.43
C PHE A 53 3.54 11.74 -10.53
N THR A 54 4.17 12.91 -10.68
CA THR A 54 5.62 13.02 -10.77
C THR A 54 6.31 12.53 -9.48
N ALA A 55 5.80 12.94 -8.32
CA ALA A 55 6.30 12.50 -7.02
C ALA A 55 6.18 10.98 -6.83
N THR A 56 5.05 10.38 -7.23
CA THR A 56 4.82 8.93 -7.19
C THR A 56 5.86 8.18 -8.03
N ALA A 57 6.08 8.62 -9.26
CA ALA A 57 7.04 7.99 -10.16
C ALA A 57 8.49 8.11 -9.66
N ILE A 58 8.88 9.30 -9.19
CA ILE A 58 10.23 9.53 -8.63
C ILE A 58 10.45 8.74 -7.35
N ALA A 59 9.49 8.76 -6.41
CA ALA A 59 9.60 8.05 -5.15
C ALA A 59 9.69 6.53 -5.36
N SER A 60 8.85 5.99 -6.27
CA SER A 60 8.90 4.57 -6.66
C SER A 60 10.23 4.19 -7.31
N ALA A 61 10.76 5.05 -8.19
CA ALA A 61 12.05 4.82 -8.83
C ALA A 61 13.19 4.82 -7.81
N ILE A 62 13.25 5.82 -6.90
CA ILE A 62 14.28 5.92 -5.85
C ILE A 62 14.26 4.66 -4.97
N ALA A 63 13.10 4.30 -4.43
CA ALA A 63 12.95 3.15 -3.56
C ALA A 63 13.33 1.84 -4.26
N THR A 64 12.86 1.66 -5.51
CA THR A 64 13.17 0.46 -6.30
C THR A 64 14.66 0.39 -6.66
N PHE A 65 15.33 1.51 -6.95
CA PHE A 65 16.79 1.54 -7.14
C PHE A 65 17.53 1.21 -5.84
N LEU A 66 17.10 1.76 -4.71
CA LEU A 66 17.69 1.42 -3.41
C LEU A 66 17.59 -0.10 -3.15
N LEU A 67 16.42 -0.69 -3.37
CA LEU A 67 16.22 -2.13 -3.27
C LEU A 67 17.15 -2.89 -4.22
N ALA A 68 17.26 -2.43 -5.48
CA ALA A 68 18.13 -3.07 -6.48
C ALA A 68 19.60 -3.14 -6.03
N PHE A 69 20.12 -2.07 -5.43
CA PHE A 69 21.51 -1.98 -5.02
C PHE A 69 21.78 -2.58 -3.63
N MET A 70 20.86 -2.39 -2.69
CA MET A 70 21.02 -2.84 -1.30
C MET A 70 20.65 -4.31 -1.14
N ALA A 71 19.41 -4.67 -1.47
CA ALA A 71 18.89 -6.03 -1.30
C ALA A 71 19.28 -6.96 -2.45
N LYS A 72 19.52 -6.42 -3.64
CA LYS A 72 19.85 -7.18 -4.87
C LYS A 72 18.77 -8.20 -5.24
N LEU A 73 17.53 -7.97 -4.82
CA LEU A 73 16.37 -8.81 -5.06
C LEU A 73 15.57 -8.30 -6.27
N PRO A 74 14.87 -9.17 -7.01
CA PRO A 74 14.10 -8.80 -8.21
C PRO A 74 12.71 -8.25 -7.85
N PHE A 75 12.62 -7.31 -6.89
CA PHE A 75 11.35 -6.75 -6.42
C PHE A 75 11.25 -5.27 -6.77
N ALA A 76 10.07 -4.71 -6.67
CA ALA A 76 9.79 -3.31 -6.91
C ALA A 76 9.02 -2.69 -5.75
N GLN A 77 9.23 -1.41 -5.55
CA GLN A 77 8.64 -0.63 -4.46
C GLN A 77 7.89 0.57 -5.03
N ALA A 78 6.73 0.85 -4.45
CA ALA A 78 5.90 1.99 -4.80
C ALA A 78 4.96 2.35 -3.63
N PRO A 79 4.22 3.49 -3.70
CA PRO A 79 3.26 3.86 -2.68
C PRO A 79 2.23 2.76 -2.38
N SER A 80 2.12 2.35 -1.10
CA SER A 80 1.22 1.28 -0.67
C SER A 80 -0.24 1.72 -0.75
N MET A 81 -1.07 0.89 -1.37
CA MET A 81 -2.50 1.16 -1.52
C MET A 81 -3.22 1.33 -0.18
N GLY A 82 -2.91 0.47 0.81
CA GLY A 82 -3.50 0.53 2.15
C GLY A 82 -3.15 1.82 2.88
N LEU A 83 -1.89 2.20 2.79
CA LEU A 83 -1.38 3.40 3.46
C LEU A 83 -1.78 4.69 2.73
N ASN A 84 -1.97 4.65 1.40
CA ASN A 84 -2.59 5.74 0.64
C ASN A 84 -4.02 6.02 1.11
N ALA A 85 -4.78 4.94 1.30
CA ALA A 85 -6.14 5.02 1.80
C ALA A 85 -6.15 5.55 3.25
N PHE A 86 -5.24 5.09 4.09
CA PHE A 86 -5.06 5.60 5.44
C PHE A 86 -4.76 7.11 5.44
N PHE A 87 -3.83 7.55 4.61
CA PHE A 87 -3.48 8.96 4.45
C PHE A 87 -4.71 9.80 4.05
N ALA A 88 -5.32 9.47 2.92
CA ALA A 88 -6.37 10.31 2.35
C ALA A 88 -7.68 10.25 3.16
N PHE A 89 -8.09 9.06 3.56
CA PHE A 89 -9.42 8.87 4.13
C PHE A 89 -9.42 8.88 5.65
N THR A 90 -8.44 8.27 6.31
CA THR A 90 -8.38 8.28 7.77
C THR A 90 -7.79 9.60 8.28
N LEU A 91 -6.58 9.98 7.84
CA LEU A 91 -5.94 11.18 8.37
C LEU A 91 -6.63 12.45 7.89
N CYS A 92 -6.81 12.63 6.58
CA CYS A 92 -7.32 13.88 6.05
C CYS A 92 -8.85 13.99 6.16
N GLN A 93 -9.62 12.99 5.72
CA GLN A 93 -11.08 13.12 5.69
C GLN A 93 -11.74 12.83 7.03
N ALA A 94 -11.42 11.72 7.71
CA ALA A 94 -12.06 11.35 8.96
C ALA A 94 -11.55 12.14 10.16
N MET A 95 -10.23 12.35 10.27
CA MET A 95 -9.62 13.09 11.39
C MET A 95 -9.53 14.61 11.15
N GLY A 96 -9.79 15.08 9.91
CA GLY A 96 -9.77 16.49 9.54
C GLY A 96 -8.37 17.13 9.47
N LEU A 97 -7.31 16.31 9.34
CA LEU A 97 -5.96 16.82 9.18
C LEU A 97 -5.77 17.44 7.79
N THR A 98 -4.97 18.47 7.70
CA THR A 98 -4.47 18.94 6.41
C THR A 98 -3.52 17.90 5.81
N TRP A 99 -3.38 17.87 4.49
CA TRP A 99 -2.44 16.95 3.84
C TRP A 99 -0.99 17.25 4.25
N GLN A 100 -0.65 18.49 4.63
CA GLN A 100 0.65 18.87 5.16
C GLN A 100 0.91 18.23 6.52
N GLN A 101 -0.10 18.21 7.40
CA GLN A 101 -0.03 17.52 8.69
C GLN A 101 0.09 16.00 8.49
N ALA A 102 -0.65 15.45 7.56
CA ALA A 102 -0.56 14.03 7.22
C ALA A 102 0.82 13.66 6.65
N LEU A 103 1.45 14.52 5.82
CA LEU A 103 2.83 14.33 5.36
C LEU A 103 3.84 14.38 6.52
N ALA A 104 3.62 15.26 7.52
CA ALA A 104 4.46 15.31 8.72
C ALA A 104 4.36 14.00 9.52
N VAL A 105 3.17 13.40 9.62
CA VAL A 105 2.97 12.06 10.22
C VAL A 105 3.76 11.00 9.48
N LEU A 106 3.69 10.97 8.13
CA LEU A 106 4.44 10.03 7.30
C LEU A 106 5.96 10.20 7.45
N LEU A 107 6.44 11.43 7.51
CA LEU A 107 7.86 11.71 7.69
C LEU A 107 8.37 11.14 9.02
N VAL A 108 7.64 11.41 10.11
CA VAL A 108 8.02 10.90 11.44
C VAL A 108 7.92 9.38 11.48
N GLU A 109 6.87 8.79 10.90
CA GLU A 109 6.72 7.34 10.77
C GLU A 109 7.91 6.74 10.01
N GLY A 110 8.28 7.29 8.85
CA GLY A 110 9.41 6.83 8.05
C GLY A 110 10.74 6.89 8.78
N ILE A 111 10.99 7.96 9.55
CA ILE A 111 12.20 8.10 10.39
C ILE A 111 12.22 7.05 11.51
N ILE A 112 11.08 6.82 12.17
CA ILE A 112 10.97 5.79 13.22
C ILE A 112 11.16 4.40 12.60
N PHE A 113 10.55 4.13 11.44
CA PHE A 113 10.71 2.85 10.73
C PHE A 113 12.17 2.61 10.34
N LEU A 114 12.86 3.64 9.86
CA LEU A 114 14.29 3.58 9.55
C LEU A 114 15.12 3.24 10.80
N ALA A 115 14.86 3.91 11.92
CA ALA A 115 15.55 3.67 13.19
C ALA A 115 15.32 2.24 13.70
N ILE A 116 14.08 1.76 13.68
CA ILE A 116 13.70 0.39 14.11
C ILE A 116 14.38 -0.66 13.23
N THR A 117 14.42 -0.44 11.92
CA THR A 117 15.05 -1.36 10.97
C THR A 117 16.56 -1.39 11.15
N PHE A 118 17.19 -0.23 11.37
CA PHE A 118 18.63 -0.11 11.63
C PHE A 118 19.03 -0.82 12.93
N LEU A 119 18.24 -0.65 14.00
CA LEU A 119 18.48 -1.23 15.32
C LEU A 119 18.10 -2.72 15.42
N ASN A 120 17.53 -3.33 14.38
CA ASN A 120 17.01 -4.70 14.37
C ASN A 120 15.95 -4.99 15.46
N ILE A 121 15.18 -3.99 15.88
CA ILE A 121 14.14 -4.11 16.91
C ILE A 121 12.84 -4.68 16.33
N ARG A 122 12.70 -4.72 15.01
CA ARG A 122 11.51 -5.10 14.28
C ARG A 122 10.89 -6.45 14.71
N ASP A 123 11.76 -7.48 14.93
CA ASP A 123 11.30 -8.82 15.26
C ASP A 123 10.59 -8.84 16.61
N LYS A 124 11.09 -8.04 17.58
CA LYS A 124 10.45 -7.84 18.89
C LYS A 124 9.09 -7.14 18.77
N ILE A 125 8.96 -6.16 17.84
CA ILE A 125 7.68 -5.47 17.60
C ILE A 125 6.67 -6.42 16.96
N LEU A 126 7.11 -7.26 16.03
CA LEU A 126 6.26 -8.27 15.42
C LEU A 126 5.72 -9.28 16.42
N GLU A 127 6.54 -9.68 17.39
CA GLU A 127 6.12 -10.60 18.45
C GLU A 127 5.09 -9.98 19.41
N CYS A 128 5.03 -8.64 19.50
CA CYS A 128 4.08 -7.98 20.39
C CYS A 128 2.62 -8.13 19.95
N ILE A 129 2.33 -8.29 18.65
CA ILE A 129 0.95 -8.41 18.16
C ILE A 129 0.64 -9.86 17.80
N PRO A 130 -0.46 -10.42 18.32
CA PRO A 130 -0.89 -11.79 18.04
C PRO A 130 -1.06 -12.06 16.54
N LYS A 131 -0.69 -13.29 16.11
CA LYS A 131 -0.71 -13.67 14.68
C LYS A 131 -2.09 -13.46 14.03
N ASN A 132 -3.16 -13.86 14.74
CA ASN A 132 -4.53 -13.70 14.23
C ASN A 132 -4.89 -12.24 14.01
N LEU A 133 -4.48 -11.36 14.91
CA LEU A 133 -4.75 -9.94 14.80
C LEU A 133 -4.01 -9.31 13.62
N ARG A 134 -2.76 -9.76 13.33
CA ARG A 134 -2.01 -9.34 12.15
C ARG A 134 -2.70 -9.72 10.84
N PHE A 135 -3.24 -10.95 10.75
CA PHE A 135 -4.00 -11.39 9.59
C PHE A 135 -5.32 -10.63 9.46
N ALA A 136 -5.99 -10.33 10.58
CA ALA A 136 -7.21 -9.54 10.60
C ALA A 136 -6.96 -8.09 10.15
N ILE A 137 -5.84 -7.48 10.56
CA ILE A 137 -5.44 -6.14 10.10
C ILE A 137 -5.28 -6.14 8.57
N SER A 138 -4.54 -7.09 8.01
CA SER A 138 -4.35 -7.17 6.56
C SER A 138 -5.67 -7.39 5.80
N ALA A 139 -6.52 -8.31 6.27
CA ALA A 139 -7.82 -8.57 5.66
C ALA A 139 -8.77 -7.36 5.79
N GLY A 140 -8.78 -6.69 6.95
CA GLY A 140 -9.58 -5.50 7.21
C GLY A 140 -9.19 -4.33 6.31
N ILE A 141 -7.88 -4.09 6.11
CA ILE A 141 -7.38 -3.10 5.14
C ILE A 141 -7.86 -3.45 3.74
N GLY A 142 -7.80 -4.72 3.34
CA GLY A 142 -8.31 -5.17 2.05
C GLY A 142 -9.80 -4.85 1.86
N MET A 143 -10.63 -5.16 2.86
CA MET A 143 -12.06 -4.82 2.85
C MET A 143 -12.30 -3.31 2.79
N PHE A 144 -11.52 -2.53 3.52
CA PHE A 144 -11.59 -1.07 3.53
C PHE A 144 -11.25 -0.47 2.16
N ILE A 145 -10.18 -0.94 1.50
CA ILE A 145 -9.80 -0.49 0.16
C ILE A 145 -10.90 -0.85 -0.87
N ALA A 146 -11.46 -2.06 -0.77
CA ALA A 146 -12.58 -2.47 -1.64
C ALA A 146 -13.81 -1.57 -1.45
N PHE A 147 -14.15 -1.24 -0.19
CA PHE A 147 -15.23 -0.31 0.13
C PHE A 147 -15.00 1.09 -0.48
N ILE A 148 -13.76 1.60 -0.41
CA ILE A 148 -13.38 2.87 -1.06
C ILE A 148 -13.56 2.76 -2.58
N GLY A 149 -13.14 1.66 -3.19
CA GLY A 149 -13.32 1.43 -4.63
C GLY A 149 -14.79 1.49 -5.02
N LEU A 150 -15.67 0.83 -4.27
CA LEU A 150 -17.13 0.85 -4.48
C LEU A 150 -17.74 2.24 -4.29
N LYS A 151 -17.26 3.00 -3.28
CA LYS A 151 -17.67 4.40 -3.03
C LYS A 151 -17.25 5.31 -4.18
N ASN A 152 -15.99 5.21 -4.63
CA ASN A 152 -15.45 6.05 -5.72
C ASN A 152 -16.15 5.77 -7.07
N ALA A 153 -16.61 4.53 -7.27
CA ALA A 153 -17.45 4.16 -8.40
C ALA A 153 -18.90 4.66 -8.28
N GLY A 154 -19.32 5.18 -7.12
CA GLY A 154 -20.72 5.54 -6.87
C GLY A 154 -21.66 4.34 -6.76
N ILE A 155 -21.12 3.14 -6.56
CA ILE A 155 -21.91 1.90 -6.34
C ILE A 155 -22.46 1.89 -4.92
N ILE A 156 -21.66 2.36 -3.94
CA ILE A 156 -22.08 2.58 -2.57
C ILE A 156 -22.13 4.08 -2.33
N THR A 157 -23.25 4.56 -1.79
CA THR A 157 -23.48 5.97 -1.47
C THR A 157 -23.96 6.13 -0.03
N ALA A 158 -23.76 7.33 0.54
CA ALA A 158 -24.24 7.63 1.89
C ALA A 158 -25.77 7.65 1.92
N ASN A 159 -26.33 7.20 3.05
CA ASN A 159 -27.75 7.27 3.38
C ASN A 159 -27.90 7.67 4.84
N ALA A 160 -28.79 8.62 5.13
CA ALA A 160 -28.96 9.15 6.49
C ALA A 160 -29.51 8.11 7.47
N ASP A 161 -30.31 7.16 7.00
CA ASP A 161 -31.00 6.18 7.86
C ASP A 161 -30.17 4.90 8.05
N THR A 162 -29.49 4.44 6.98
CA THR A 162 -28.78 3.16 6.94
C THR A 162 -27.26 3.31 6.83
N PHE A 163 -26.74 4.55 6.90
CA PHE A 163 -25.34 4.99 6.69
C PHE A 163 -24.85 4.75 5.27
N VAL A 164 -25.18 3.61 4.64
CA VAL A 164 -24.80 3.27 3.26
C VAL A 164 -25.97 2.61 2.53
N GLN A 165 -26.05 2.85 1.23
CA GLN A 165 -27.02 2.23 0.33
C GLN A 165 -26.41 1.98 -1.04
N LEU A 166 -27.08 1.18 -1.86
CA LEU A 166 -26.74 1.03 -3.28
C LEU A 166 -27.02 2.35 -4.01
N GLY A 167 -26.01 2.86 -4.70
CA GLY A 167 -26.12 4.09 -5.48
C GLY A 167 -26.98 3.92 -6.72
N LYS A 168 -27.39 5.06 -7.31
CA LYS A 168 -28.10 5.07 -8.59
C LYS A 168 -27.15 4.69 -9.73
N PHE A 169 -27.68 4.00 -10.76
CA PHE A 169 -26.92 3.68 -11.95
C PHE A 169 -26.73 4.93 -12.82
N THR A 170 -25.59 5.59 -12.63
CA THR A 170 -25.11 6.72 -13.43
C THR A 170 -24.04 6.23 -14.42
N PRO A 171 -23.67 7.00 -15.45
CA PRO A 171 -22.55 6.64 -16.32
C PRO A 171 -21.26 6.32 -15.54
N VAL A 172 -20.99 7.04 -14.44
CA VAL A 172 -19.84 6.83 -13.57
C VAL A 172 -19.94 5.47 -12.87
N SER A 173 -21.10 5.14 -12.27
CA SER A 173 -21.26 3.86 -11.55
C SER A 173 -21.28 2.66 -12.49
N ILE A 174 -21.85 2.82 -13.69
CA ILE A 174 -21.82 1.77 -14.74
C ILE A 174 -20.37 1.53 -15.17
N LEU A 175 -19.59 2.59 -15.43
CA LEU A 175 -18.17 2.47 -15.77
C LEU A 175 -17.39 1.78 -14.66
N GLY A 176 -17.65 2.13 -13.39
CA GLY A 176 -17.04 1.48 -12.24
C GLY A 176 -17.35 -0.03 -12.16
N LEU A 177 -18.62 -0.43 -12.38
CA LEU A 177 -19.02 -1.84 -12.46
C LEU A 177 -18.28 -2.57 -13.59
N ILE A 178 -18.21 -1.96 -14.78
CA ILE A 178 -17.48 -2.51 -15.92
C ILE A 178 -16.00 -2.70 -15.53
N SER A 179 -15.37 -1.72 -14.89
CA SER A 179 -13.98 -1.79 -14.44
C SER A 179 -13.76 -2.96 -13.45
N ILE A 180 -14.65 -3.12 -12.47
CA ILE A 180 -14.58 -4.21 -11.49
C ILE A 180 -14.68 -5.58 -12.18
N LEU A 181 -15.66 -5.74 -13.08
CA LEU A 181 -15.87 -6.99 -13.82
C LEU A 181 -14.70 -7.29 -14.75
N LEU A 182 -14.16 -6.30 -15.46
CA LEU A 182 -12.97 -6.47 -16.31
C LEU A 182 -11.75 -6.89 -15.51
N CYS A 183 -11.47 -6.22 -14.38
CA CYS A 183 -10.39 -6.60 -13.49
C CYS A 183 -10.55 -8.06 -13.03
N GLY A 184 -11.73 -8.44 -12.55
CA GLY A 184 -12.03 -9.79 -12.08
C GLY A 184 -11.88 -10.84 -13.19
N CYS A 185 -12.45 -10.58 -14.38
CA CYS A 185 -12.35 -11.50 -15.53
C CYS A 185 -10.92 -11.70 -16.01
N LEU A 186 -10.13 -10.61 -16.14
CA LEU A 186 -8.75 -10.69 -16.60
C LEU A 186 -7.85 -11.39 -15.57
N MET A 187 -8.07 -11.15 -14.27
CA MET A 187 -7.37 -11.84 -13.21
C MET A 187 -7.73 -13.33 -13.16
N ALA A 188 -9.00 -13.69 -13.28
CA ALA A 188 -9.45 -15.08 -13.33
C ALA A 188 -8.84 -15.84 -14.52
N ARG A 189 -8.61 -15.15 -15.65
CA ARG A 189 -7.90 -15.68 -16.83
C ARG A 189 -6.38 -15.64 -16.68
N ARG A 190 -5.85 -15.21 -15.55
CA ARG A 190 -4.41 -15.08 -15.26
C ARG A 190 -3.66 -14.19 -16.28
N VAL A 191 -4.31 -13.18 -16.81
CA VAL A 191 -3.70 -12.22 -17.73
C VAL A 191 -2.69 -11.36 -16.96
N LYS A 192 -1.44 -11.30 -17.41
CA LYS A 192 -0.40 -10.47 -16.80
C LYS A 192 -0.75 -8.99 -17.00
N GLY A 193 -0.59 -8.17 -15.96
CA GLY A 193 -0.97 -6.76 -16.01
C GLY A 193 -2.48 -6.52 -16.06
N SER A 194 -3.29 -7.50 -15.62
CA SER A 194 -4.76 -7.46 -15.67
C SER A 194 -5.36 -6.17 -15.13
N LEU A 195 -4.86 -5.65 -14.01
CA LEU A 195 -5.37 -4.40 -13.41
C LEU A 195 -5.13 -3.20 -14.33
N PHE A 196 -3.92 -3.08 -14.87
CA PHE A 196 -3.58 -1.98 -15.77
C PHE A 196 -4.36 -2.06 -17.10
N ILE A 197 -4.46 -3.25 -17.69
CA ILE A 197 -5.24 -3.49 -18.92
C ILE A 197 -6.71 -3.14 -18.68
N ALA A 198 -7.29 -3.57 -17.56
CA ALA A 198 -8.67 -3.26 -17.21
C ALA A 198 -8.89 -1.74 -17.05
N ILE A 199 -7.98 -1.03 -16.41
CA ILE A 199 -8.01 0.42 -16.26
C ILE A 199 -8.00 1.09 -17.63
N ILE A 200 -7.11 0.69 -18.55
CA ILE A 200 -7.04 1.25 -19.90
C ILE A 200 -8.35 1.00 -20.67
N ILE A 201 -8.83 -0.25 -20.68
CA ILE A 201 -10.07 -0.59 -21.37
C ILE A 201 -11.25 0.21 -20.80
N SER A 202 -11.35 0.31 -19.48
CA SER A 202 -12.40 1.09 -18.81
C SER A 202 -12.30 2.57 -19.14
N THR A 203 -11.09 3.12 -19.20
CA THR A 203 -10.84 4.51 -19.58
C THR A 203 -11.31 4.78 -21.02
N LEU A 204 -11.03 3.87 -21.95
CA LEU A 204 -11.48 3.95 -23.34
C LEU A 204 -13.00 3.85 -23.45
N ILE A 205 -13.64 2.94 -22.70
CA ILE A 205 -15.11 2.83 -22.62
C ILE A 205 -15.72 4.11 -22.01
N GLY A 206 -15.02 4.74 -21.07
CA GLY A 206 -15.44 6.00 -20.45
C GLY A 206 -15.52 7.19 -21.41
N ILE A 207 -14.83 7.15 -22.56
CA ILE A 207 -14.86 8.23 -23.56
C ILE A 207 -16.26 8.41 -24.15
N PRO A 208 -16.89 7.41 -24.79
CA PRO A 208 -18.25 7.54 -25.32
C PRO A 208 -19.29 7.74 -24.23
N MET A 209 -19.02 7.35 -22.97
CA MET A 209 -19.92 7.59 -21.84
C MET A 209 -19.81 9.01 -21.27
N GLY A 210 -18.88 9.85 -21.75
CA GLY A 210 -18.65 11.21 -21.27
C GLY A 210 -18.02 11.29 -19.89
N VAL A 211 -17.51 10.15 -19.35
CA VAL A 211 -16.83 10.07 -18.04
C VAL A 211 -15.34 10.38 -18.16
N THR A 212 -14.71 9.93 -19.26
CA THR A 212 -13.32 10.25 -19.59
C THR A 212 -13.30 11.47 -20.52
N GLN A 213 -12.71 12.57 -20.04
CA GLN A 213 -12.68 13.82 -20.80
C GLN A 213 -11.23 14.19 -21.12
N PHE A 214 -10.98 14.49 -22.39
CA PHE A 214 -9.67 15.04 -22.82
C PHE A 214 -9.67 16.54 -22.53
N SER A 215 -8.53 17.06 -22.08
CA SER A 215 -8.31 18.51 -22.07
C SER A 215 -8.05 19.01 -23.49
N ASP A 216 -8.39 20.27 -23.77
CA ASP A 216 -8.25 20.86 -25.12
C ASP A 216 -6.82 20.78 -25.69
N ASN A 217 -5.80 20.73 -24.82
CA ASN A 217 -4.40 20.63 -25.17
C ASN A 217 -3.77 19.28 -24.80
N TRP A 218 -4.56 18.17 -24.84
CA TRP A 218 -4.05 16.86 -24.50
C TRP A 218 -2.94 16.41 -25.49
N MET A 219 -1.82 15.95 -24.94
CA MET A 219 -0.68 15.41 -25.69
C MET A 219 -0.32 14.04 -25.14
N LEU A 220 0.23 13.15 -25.98
CA LEU A 220 0.66 11.82 -25.57
C LEU A 220 1.86 11.87 -24.61
N VAL A 221 2.74 12.83 -24.79
CA VAL A 221 3.97 13.03 -24.02
C VAL A 221 4.00 14.49 -23.54
N SER A 222 4.35 14.68 -22.28
CA SER A 222 4.50 16.02 -21.70
C SER A 222 5.82 16.16 -20.96
N THR A 223 6.21 17.39 -20.69
CA THR A 223 7.27 17.68 -19.71
C THR A 223 6.80 17.25 -18.32
N PRO A 224 7.69 16.83 -17.42
CA PRO A 224 7.37 16.48 -16.05
C PRO A 224 6.62 17.62 -15.33
N HIS A 225 5.55 17.30 -14.63
CA HIS A 225 4.89 18.28 -13.76
C HIS A 225 5.81 18.64 -12.58
N SER A 226 5.84 19.93 -12.21
CA SER A 226 6.63 20.40 -11.07
C SER A 226 6.10 19.79 -9.78
N ILE A 227 6.99 19.26 -8.95
CA ILE A 227 6.67 18.77 -7.60
C ILE A 227 6.69 19.89 -6.53
N ALA A 228 7.12 21.11 -6.90
CA ALA A 228 7.28 22.22 -5.96
C ALA A 228 6.04 22.49 -5.07
N PRO A 229 4.79 22.35 -5.55
CA PRO A 229 3.61 22.57 -4.73
C PRO A 229 3.46 21.62 -3.53
N ILE A 230 4.09 20.43 -3.59
CA ILE A 230 3.94 19.38 -2.57
C ILE A 230 5.26 18.98 -1.92
N PHE A 231 6.38 19.43 -2.46
CA PHE A 231 7.72 19.07 -1.99
C PHE A 231 8.03 19.69 -0.64
N CYS A 232 8.38 18.85 0.36
CA CYS A 232 8.72 19.26 1.74
C CYS A 232 7.66 20.17 2.42
N GLN A 233 6.40 20.03 2.06
CA GLN A 233 5.31 20.80 2.64
C GLN A 233 4.80 20.12 3.92
N PHE A 234 5.49 20.35 5.04
CA PHE A 234 5.13 19.76 6.33
C PHE A 234 4.53 20.81 7.26
N ASP A 235 3.44 20.45 7.93
CA ASP A 235 2.87 21.20 9.04
C ASP A 235 2.87 20.36 10.32
N PHE A 236 3.64 20.77 11.31
CA PHE A 236 3.74 20.10 12.62
C PHE A 236 2.80 20.71 13.66
N THR A 237 1.88 21.59 13.26
CA THR A 237 0.91 22.20 14.18
C THR A 237 0.03 21.13 14.81
N GLY A 238 -0.03 21.08 16.13
CA GLY A 238 -0.79 20.06 16.88
C GLY A 238 -0.21 18.64 16.82
N PHE A 239 1.03 18.47 16.34
CA PHE A 239 1.64 17.13 16.21
C PHE A 239 1.91 16.44 17.56
N PHE A 240 2.28 17.21 18.60
CA PHE A 240 2.63 16.63 19.92
C PHE A 240 1.39 16.40 20.79
N THR A 241 0.44 15.61 20.29
CA THR A 241 -0.75 15.18 21.03
C THR A 241 -0.76 13.63 21.15
N PRO A 242 -1.36 13.07 22.22
CA PRO A 242 -1.51 11.62 22.35
C PRO A 242 -2.17 10.98 21.12
N LYS A 243 -3.14 11.68 20.52
CA LYS A 243 -3.84 11.24 19.30
C LYS A 243 -2.88 11.08 18.13
N MET A 244 -1.98 12.04 17.89
CA MET A 244 -1.00 11.97 16.82
C MET A 244 0.03 10.87 17.03
N PHE A 245 0.45 10.65 18.26
CA PHE A 245 1.34 9.53 18.59
C PHE A 245 0.69 8.19 18.24
N MET A 246 -0.60 8.01 18.54
CA MET A 246 -1.36 6.81 18.19
C MET A 246 -1.46 6.60 16.69
N VAL A 247 -1.68 7.67 15.94
CA VAL A 247 -1.75 7.64 14.48
C VAL A 247 -0.41 7.19 13.88
N VAL A 248 0.70 7.80 14.30
CA VAL A 248 2.06 7.40 13.87
C VAL A 248 2.32 5.94 14.20
N PHE A 249 1.95 5.52 15.41
CA PHE A 249 2.12 4.13 15.85
C PHE A 249 1.29 3.15 15.00
N SER A 250 0.01 3.45 14.77
CA SER A 250 -0.87 2.61 13.93
C SER A 250 -0.35 2.51 12.50
N LEU A 251 0.08 3.62 11.93
CA LEU A 251 0.66 3.68 10.58
C LEU A 251 1.94 2.83 10.50
N LEU A 252 2.83 2.98 11.48
CA LEU A 252 4.08 2.23 11.58
C LEU A 252 3.82 0.71 11.64
N LEU A 253 2.84 0.28 12.45
CA LEU A 253 2.48 -1.13 12.55
C LEU A 253 1.97 -1.68 11.21
N VAL A 254 1.06 -0.95 10.57
CA VAL A 254 0.54 -1.35 9.25
C VAL A 254 1.67 -1.48 8.24
N ASN A 255 2.56 -0.49 8.19
CA ASN A 255 3.70 -0.47 7.28
C ASN A 255 4.66 -1.67 7.52
N ILE A 256 5.03 -1.91 8.78
CA ILE A 256 5.90 -3.04 9.15
C ILE A 256 5.27 -4.39 8.72
N PHE A 257 3.97 -4.60 8.96
CA PHE A 257 3.31 -5.86 8.61
C PHE A 257 3.14 -6.04 7.12
N ASP A 258 2.79 -4.98 6.39
CA ASP A 258 2.64 -4.99 4.94
C ASP A 258 3.99 -5.34 4.28
N THR A 259 5.04 -4.64 4.66
CA THR A 259 6.41 -4.86 4.14
C THR A 259 6.92 -6.28 4.44
N ILE A 260 6.86 -6.73 5.69
CA ILE A 260 7.39 -8.05 6.06
C ILE A 260 6.60 -9.16 5.38
N GLY A 261 5.26 -9.08 5.41
CA GLY A 261 4.40 -10.08 4.79
C GLY A 261 4.68 -10.23 3.30
N THR A 262 4.84 -9.11 2.61
CA THR A 262 5.13 -9.07 1.18
C THR A 262 6.54 -9.56 0.86
N VAL A 263 7.56 -9.05 1.54
CA VAL A 263 8.96 -9.42 1.28
C VAL A 263 9.20 -10.91 1.54
N LEU A 264 8.74 -11.44 2.68
CA LEU A 264 8.86 -12.87 3.00
C LEU A 264 8.10 -13.75 2.00
N GLY A 265 6.90 -13.34 1.59
CA GLY A 265 6.12 -14.04 0.57
C GLY A 265 6.83 -14.11 -0.78
N LEU A 266 7.48 -13.02 -1.20
CA LEU A 266 8.23 -12.94 -2.45
C LEU A 266 9.54 -13.73 -2.40
N VAL A 267 10.28 -13.64 -1.29
CA VAL A 267 11.54 -14.38 -1.08
C VAL A 267 11.27 -15.88 -1.05
N SER A 268 10.17 -16.32 -0.44
CA SER A 268 9.73 -17.72 -0.48
C SER A 268 9.49 -18.21 -1.92
N LYS A 269 8.84 -17.37 -2.76
CA LYS A 269 8.65 -17.69 -4.20
C LYS A 269 9.96 -17.71 -4.99
N LEU A 270 10.92 -16.87 -4.61
CA LEU A 270 12.25 -16.85 -5.23
C LEU A 270 13.10 -18.08 -4.84
N GLY A 271 12.70 -18.80 -3.78
CA GLY A 271 13.41 -20.00 -3.29
C GLY A 271 14.72 -19.69 -2.55
N VAL A 272 14.87 -18.47 -2.03
CA VAL A 272 16.02 -18.11 -1.19
C VAL A 272 15.89 -18.82 0.14
N LYS A 273 16.95 -19.51 0.57
CA LYS A 273 17.00 -20.24 1.84
C LYS A 273 17.59 -19.38 2.94
N GLU A 274 17.19 -19.67 4.16
CA GLU A 274 17.82 -19.13 5.37
C GLU A 274 19.32 -19.49 5.42
N ASN A 275 20.12 -18.55 5.91
CA ASN A 275 21.52 -18.78 6.19
C ASN A 275 21.70 -19.58 7.50
N GLU A 276 22.93 -19.93 7.86
CA GLU A 276 23.26 -20.67 9.09
C GLU A 276 22.81 -19.95 10.39
N LYS A 277 22.51 -18.64 10.30
CA LYS A 277 22.03 -17.82 11.42
C LYS A 277 20.51 -17.70 11.48
N GLY A 278 19.77 -18.39 10.58
CA GLY A 278 18.31 -18.29 10.47
C GLY A 278 17.81 -17.00 9.80
N GLU A 279 18.72 -16.23 9.16
CA GLU A 279 18.33 -15.02 8.44
C GLU A 279 18.17 -15.29 6.95
N ILE A 280 17.22 -14.64 6.33
CA ILE A 280 17.01 -14.70 4.87
C ILE A 280 17.77 -13.54 4.22
N PRO A 281 18.78 -13.81 3.37
CA PRO A 281 19.57 -12.78 2.70
C PRO A 281 18.69 -11.80 1.91
N GLY A 282 18.99 -10.51 2.03
CA GLY A 282 18.32 -9.44 1.32
C GLY A 282 17.03 -8.92 1.96
N VAL A 283 16.45 -9.61 2.95
CA VAL A 283 15.21 -9.16 3.62
C VAL A 283 15.43 -7.90 4.44
N LYS A 284 16.51 -7.84 5.23
CA LYS A 284 16.85 -6.65 6.01
C LYS A 284 17.10 -5.44 5.12
N GLU A 285 17.86 -5.64 4.04
CA GLU A 285 18.18 -4.59 3.07
C GLU A 285 16.94 -4.13 2.30
N ALA A 286 16.00 -5.04 1.97
CA ALA A 286 14.73 -4.68 1.37
C ALA A 286 13.87 -3.82 2.29
N MET A 287 13.79 -4.17 3.58
CA MET A 287 13.09 -3.35 4.57
C MET A 287 13.76 -2.01 4.81
N MET A 288 15.09 -1.95 4.75
CA MET A 288 15.82 -0.70 4.84
C MET A 288 15.51 0.20 3.64
N SER A 289 15.41 -0.38 2.43
CA SER A 289 15.02 0.38 1.24
C SER A 289 13.57 0.89 1.32
N ASP A 290 12.64 0.11 1.89
CA ASP A 290 11.26 0.54 2.16
C ASP A 290 11.23 1.74 3.13
N ALA A 291 12.00 1.68 4.23
CA ALA A 291 12.06 2.75 5.23
C ALA A 291 12.66 4.05 4.65
N ILE A 292 13.74 3.94 3.87
CA ILE A 292 14.33 5.09 3.16
C ILE A 292 13.35 5.60 2.10
N GLY A 293 12.71 4.69 1.36
CA GLY A 293 11.70 5.00 0.36
C GLY A 293 10.50 5.74 0.94
N THR A 294 9.99 5.32 2.10
CA THR A 294 8.92 5.99 2.84
C THR A 294 9.31 7.42 3.24
N THR A 295 10.50 7.58 3.81
CA THR A 295 11.01 8.90 4.19
C THR A 295 11.17 9.81 2.96
N ALA A 296 11.74 9.27 1.87
CA ALA A 296 11.87 10.01 0.61
C ALA A 296 10.52 10.31 -0.03
N GLY A 297 9.56 9.38 0.05
CA GLY A 297 8.19 9.57 -0.41
C GLY A 297 7.51 10.73 0.30
N ALA A 298 7.59 10.79 1.63
CA ALA A 298 7.06 11.90 2.42
C ALA A 298 7.69 13.25 2.03
N LEU A 299 9.01 13.30 1.83
CA LEU A 299 9.73 14.50 1.37
C LEU A 299 9.25 14.96 -0.01
N LEU A 300 8.99 14.02 -0.93
CA LEU A 300 8.51 14.31 -2.28
C LEU A 300 7.02 14.67 -2.33
N GLY A 301 6.29 14.54 -1.21
CA GLY A 301 4.84 14.76 -1.17
C GLY A 301 4.03 13.55 -1.64
N SER A 302 4.61 12.35 -1.62
CA SER A 302 3.92 11.09 -1.85
C SER A 302 3.61 10.39 -0.52
N SER A 303 3.01 9.21 -0.56
CA SER A 303 2.71 8.42 0.64
C SER A 303 3.79 7.38 0.94
N THR A 304 3.55 6.57 1.97
CA THR A 304 4.43 5.48 2.41
C THR A 304 4.73 4.49 1.29
N ILE A 305 6.00 4.18 1.09
CA ILE A 305 6.50 3.25 0.07
C ILE A 305 6.66 1.85 0.67
N THR A 306 6.20 0.84 -0.04
CA THR A 306 6.36 -0.57 0.35
C THR A 306 6.71 -1.45 -0.84
N THR A 307 7.22 -2.65 -0.56
CA THR A 307 7.50 -3.66 -1.59
C THR A 307 6.18 -4.25 -2.12
N TYR A 308 6.06 -4.35 -3.45
CA TYR A 308 4.83 -4.77 -4.14
C TYR A 308 4.76 -6.26 -4.40
N VAL A 309 3.61 -6.87 -4.08
CA VAL A 309 3.32 -8.31 -4.30
C VAL A 309 3.37 -8.67 -5.79
N GLU A 310 3.06 -7.73 -6.68
CA GLU A 310 3.13 -7.85 -8.14
C GLU A 310 4.54 -8.20 -8.63
N SER A 311 5.58 -7.96 -7.84
CA SER A 311 6.95 -8.41 -8.10
C SER A 311 7.03 -9.94 -8.31
N ALA A 312 6.08 -10.70 -7.76
CA ALA A 312 5.95 -12.13 -8.01
C ALA A 312 5.81 -12.47 -9.49
N SER A 313 5.24 -11.57 -10.30
CA SER A 313 5.10 -11.79 -11.75
C SER A 313 6.44 -11.73 -12.47
N GLY A 314 7.33 -10.82 -12.08
CA GLY A 314 8.70 -10.77 -12.60
C GLY A 314 9.56 -11.96 -12.14
N VAL A 315 9.40 -12.37 -10.87
CA VAL A 315 10.04 -13.59 -10.36
C VAL A 315 9.60 -14.81 -11.18
N ALA A 316 8.32 -14.92 -11.51
CA ALA A 316 7.79 -16.01 -12.35
C ALA A 316 8.33 -15.99 -13.79
N GLU A 317 8.74 -14.83 -14.31
CA GLU A 317 9.43 -14.69 -15.61
C GLU A 317 10.94 -15.02 -15.53
N GLY A 318 11.44 -15.37 -14.36
CA GLY A 318 12.83 -15.75 -14.14
C GLY A 318 13.73 -14.61 -13.67
N GLY A 319 13.18 -13.48 -13.19
CA GLY A 319 13.93 -12.42 -12.50
C GLY A 319 14.53 -12.95 -11.21
N LYS A 320 15.83 -12.76 -11.00
CA LYS A 320 16.57 -13.31 -9.86
C LYS A 320 17.47 -12.31 -9.16
N SER A 321 17.68 -11.15 -9.71
CA SER A 321 18.66 -10.19 -9.22
C SER A 321 18.12 -8.76 -9.18
N GLY A 322 18.84 -7.86 -8.51
CA GLY A 322 18.55 -6.44 -8.52
C GLY A 322 18.54 -5.79 -9.91
N LEU A 323 19.01 -6.50 -10.95
CA LEU A 323 18.93 -5.98 -12.31
C LEU A 323 17.47 -5.91 -12.80
N THR A 324 16.59 -6.83 -12.40
CA THR A 324 15.14 -6.73 -12.62
C THR A 324 14.60 -5.44 -12.01
N SER A 325 14.88 -5.19 -10.72
CA SER A 325 14.46 -3.98 -10.00
C SER A 325 15.01 -2.72 -10.64
N PHE A 326 16.27 -2.74 -11.10
CA PHE A 326 16.87 -1.61 -11.81
C PHE A 326 16.08 -1.25 -13.08
N PHE A 327 15.66 -2.25 -13.88
CA PHE A 327 14.81 -1.99 -15.04
C PHE A 327 13.44 -1.44 -14.65
N VAL A 328 12.83 -1.91 -13.57
CA VAL A 328 11.56 -1.34 -13.08
C VAL A 328 11.73 0.13 -12.68
N GLY A 329 12.77 0.46 -11.92
CA GLY A 329 13.08 1.85 -11.54
C GLY A 329 13.27 2.75 -12.75
N LEU A 330 13.95 2.27 -13.79
CA LEU A 330 14.12 3.00 -15.04
C LEU A 330 12.78 3.25 -15.74
N MET A 331 11.87 2.27 -15.73
CA MET A 331 10.53 2.44 -16.33
C MET A 331 9.68 3.43 -15.56
N PHE A 332 9.79 3.49 -14.22
CA PHE A 332 9.15 4.56 -13.43
C PHE A 332 9.65 5.95 -13.83
N ILE A 333 10.96 6.13 -14.05
CA ILE A 333 11.49 7.41 -14.54
C ILE A 333 10.97 7.74 -15.95
N LEU A 334 10.94 6.76 -16.85
CA LEU A 334 10.42 6.98 -18.21
C LEU A 334 8.92 7.29 -18.21
N SER A 335 8.14 6.74 -17.27
CA SER A 335 6.71 6.99 -17.17
C SER A 335 6.37 8.46 -16.84
N ILE A 336 7.29 9.23 -16.27
CA ILE A 336 7.08 10.65 -15.95
C ILE A 336 6.69 11.45 -17.21
N PHE A 337 7.25 11.10 -18.34
CA PHE A 337 6.92 11.75 -19.62
C PHE A 337 5.55 11.32 -20.19
N LEU A 338 4.97 10.23 -19.67
CA LEU A 338 3.66 9.71 -20.07
C LEU A 338 2.53 10.19 -19.13
N ALA A 339 2.78 11.22 -18.34
CA ALA A 339 1.81 11.77 -17.38
C ALA A 339 0.42 12.04 -18.00
N PRO A 340 0.26 12.59 -19.21
CA PRO A 340 -1.08 12.85 -19.75
C PRO A 340 -1.93 11.60 -19.94
N ILE A 341 -1.32 10.43 -20.20
CA ILE A 341 -2.03 9.15 -20.33
C ILE A 341 -2.61 8.74 -18.97
N PHE A 342 -1.79 8.79 -17.91
CA PHE A 342 -2.21 8.36 -16.57
C PHE A 342 -3.18 9.35 -15.92
N LEU A 343 -3.00 10.66 -16.14
CA LEU A 343 -3.86 11.71 -15.59
C LEU A 343 -5.26 11.75 -16.25
N LEU A 344 -5.40 11.22 -17.47
CA LEU A 344 -6.66 11.06 -18.17
C LEU A 344 -7.57 10.03 -17.50
N ILE A 345 -7.01 9.09 -16.75
CA ILE A 345 -7.74 7.97 -16.16
C ILE A 345 -8.74 8.48 -15.11
N PRO A 346 -10.07 8.25 -15.30
CA PRO A 346 -11.07 8.67 -14.32
C PRO A 346 -11.08 7.75 -13.09
N SER A 347 -11.53 8.26 -11.94
CA SER A 347 -11.62 7.50 -10.69
C SER A 347 -12.50 6.24 -10.81
N ALA A 348 -13.55 6.30 -11.64
CA ALA A 348 -14.39 5.14 -11.92
C ALA A 348 -13.62 3.99 -12.61
N ALA A 349 -12.65 4.30 -13.48
CA ALA A 349 -11.83 3.28 -14.13
C ALA A 349 -10.80 2.65 -13.16
N THR A 350 -10.33 3.39 -12.15
CA THR A 350 -9.40 2.87 -11.13
C THR A 350 -10.10 2.10 -10.01
N SER A 351 -11.41 2.25 -9.84
CA SER A 351 -12.17 1.60 -8.77
C SER A 351 -12.13 0.07 -8.85
N GLY A 352 -12.09 -0.49 -10.07
CA GLY A 352 -11.90 -1.93 -10.27
C GLY A 352 -10.59 -2.45 -9.69
N ALA A 353 -9.51 -1.72 -9.87
CA ALA A 353 -8.22 -2.09 -9.28
C ALA A 353 -8.27 -2.05 -7.74
N LEU A 354 -8.88 -1.02 -7.14
CA LEU A 354 -9.04 -0.92 -5.69
C LEU A 354 -9.82 -2.11 -5.12
N VAL A 355 -10.95 -2.47 -5.74
CA VAL A 355 -11.74 -3.63 -5.30
C VAL A 355 -10.93 -4.92 -5.42
N MET A 356 -10.19 -5.10 -6.50
CA MET A 356 -9.40 -6.34 -6.69
C MET A 356 -8.18 -6.42 -5.78
N VAL A 357 -7.53 -5.29 -5.45
CA VAL A 357 -6.50 -5.25 -4.40
C VAL A 357 -7.10 -5.69 -3.07
N GLY A 358 -8.30 -5.21 -2.73
CA GLY A 358 -9.03 -5.68 -1.56
C GLY A 358 -9.25 -7.19 -1.56
N VAL A 359 -9.68 -7.76 -2.70
CA VAL A 359 -9.88 -9.22 -2.87
C VAL A 359 -8.57 -9.99 -2.68
N LEU A 360 -7.44 -9.47 -3.16
CA LEU A 360 -6.14 -10.12 -2.95
C LEU A 360 -5.69 -10.11 -1.48
N MET A 361 -5.96 -9.02 -0.77
CA MET A 361 -5.60 -8.90 0.65
C MET A 361 -6.48 -9.74 1.58
N ILE A 362 -7.74 -9.99 1.20
CA ILE A 362 -8.66 -10.83 1.98
C ILE A 362 -8.19 -12.29 2.09
N ASP A 363 -7.23 -12.73 1.28
CA ASP A 363 -6.63 -14.07 1.40
C ASP A 363 -6.00 -14.30 2.78
N SER A 364 -5.57 -13.23 3.46
CA SER A 364 -5.10 -13.27 4.85
C SER A 364 -6.17 -13.78 5.83
N PHE A 365 -7.46 -13.61 5.52
CA PHE A 365 -8.58 -14.11 6.34
C PHE A 365 -8.53 -15.63 6.52
N LYS A 366 -8.09 -16.39 5.51
CA LYS A 366 -7.95 -17.84 5.55
C LYS A 366 -6.97 -18.33 6.62
N LYS A 367 -6.08 -17.46 7.08
CA LYS A 367 -5.03 -17.76 8.07
C LYS A 367 -5.48 -17.45 9.51
N ILE A 368 -6.66 -16.85 9.66
CA ILE A 368 -7.22 -16.53 10.97
C ILE A 368 -7.79 -17.81 11.59
N GLU A 369 -7.39 -18.10 12.81
CA GLU A 369 -7.96 -19.18 13.61
C GLU A 369 -9.36 -18.74 14.10
N LEU A 370 -10.40 -19.41 13.58
CA LEU A 370 -11.79 -19.04 13.84
C LEU A 370 -12.44 -19.93 14.92
N GLU A 371 -11.83 -21.06 15.27
CA GLU A 371 -12.39 -22.02 16.25
C GLU A 371 -12.38 -21.47 17.68
N ASP A 372 -11.31 -20.76 18.08
CA ASP A 372 -11.23 -20.10 19.38
C ASP A 372 -11.87 -18.69 19.32
N ILE A 373 -12.99 -18.53 20.02
CA ILE A 373 -13.70 -17.24 20.12
C ILE A 373 -12.80 -16.12 20.68
N SER A 374 -11.87 -16.46 21.59
CA SER A 374 -10.95 -15.49 22.15
C SER A 374 -9.94 -14.94 21.12
N GLU A 375 -9.79 -15.61 19.98
CA GLU A 375 -8.97 -15.19 18.83
C GLU A 375 -9.83 -14.60 17.71
N SER A 376 -10.96 -15.25 17.37
CA SER A 376 -11.80 -14.86 16.24
C SER A 376 -12.61 -13.58 16.50
N PHE A 377 -13.08 -13.36 17.75
CA PHE A 377 -13.83 -12.16 18.11
C PHE A 377 -13.01 -10.87 17.91
N PRO A 378 -11.78 -10.72 18.44
CA PRO A 378 -10.96 -9.54 18.20
C PRO A 378 -10.60 -9.35 16.70
N ALA A 379 -10.37 -10.45 16.00
CA ALA A 379 -10.11 -10.40 14.56
C ALA A 379 -11.33 -9.84 13.78
N PHE A 380 -12.54 -10.29 14.12
CA PHE A 380 -13.77 -9.77 13.54
C PHE A 380 -13.97 -8.28 13.86
N ILE A 381 -13.81 -7.89 15.13
CA ILE A 381 -13.93 -6.47 15.54
C ILE A 381 -12.96 -5.59 14.76
N THR A 382 -11.70 -6.03 14.60
CA THR A 382 -10.70 -5.30 13.80
C THR A 382 -11.21 -5.04 12.38
N MET A 383 -11.64 -6.08 11.68
CA MET A 383 -12.03 -5.98 10.28
C MET A 383 -13.30 -5.14 10.08
N ILE A 384 -14.34 -5.40 10.88
CA ILE A 384 -15.64 -4.73 10.72
C ILE A 384 -15.53 -3.23 11.05
N THR A 385 -14.78 -2.89 12.11
CA THR A 385 -14.59 -1.50 12.51
C THR A 385 -13.85 -0.69 11.46
N MET A 386 -12.80 -1.25 10.83
CA MET A 386 -12.09 -0.55 9.76
C MET A 386 -13.03 -0.08 8.65
N VAL A 387 -13.99 -0.92 8.26
CA VAL A 387 -14.93 -0.60 7.18
C VAL A 387 -16.02 0.34 7.66
N LEU A 388 -16.68 0.04 8.79
CA LEU A 388 -17.85 0.79 9.25
C LEU A 388 -17.50 2.15 9.85
N CYS A 389 -16.38 2.26 10.56
CA CYS A 389 -15.90 3.55 11.10
C CYS A 389 -15.07 4.35 10.08
N TYR A 390 -14.85 3.80 8.88
CA TYR A 390 -14.03 4.43 7.84
C TYR A 390 -12.62 4.80 8.34
N SER A 391 -12.06 3.97 9.23
CA SER A 391 -10.78 4.25 9.91
C SER A 391 -10.00 2.94 10.18
N ILE A 392 -8.84 2.84 9.57
CA ILE A 392 -7.92 1.71 9.81
C ILE A 392 -7.37 1.79 11.25
N ALA A 393 -7.05 3.00 11.74
CA ALA A 393 -6.52 3.18 13.08
C ALA A 393 -7.48 2.69 14.16
N ASP A 394 -8.76 3.08 14.08
CA ASP A 394 -9.77 2.66 15.05
C ASP A 394 -9.98 1.15 15.01
N GLY A 395 -9.95 0.55 13.82
CA GLY A 395 -10.03 -0.91 13.70
C GLY A 395 -8.88 -1.63 14.39
N ILE A 396 -7.64 -1.16 14.23
CA ILE A 396 -6.47 -1.72 14.92
C ILE A 396 -6.61 -1.53 16.43
N CYS A 397 -6.96 -0.32 16.86
CA CYS A 397 -7.08 0.01 18.29
C CYS A 397 -8.16 -0.83 18.99
N LEU A 398 -9.37 -0.87 18.44
CA LEU A 398 -10.46 -1.68 19.01
C LEU A 398 -10.17 -3.19 18.93
N GLY A 399 -9.47 -3.63 17.89
CA GLY A 399 -8.99 -5.00 17.78
C GLY A 399 -8.03 -5.38 18.92
N ILE A 400 -7.02 -4.56 19.20
CA ILE A 400 -6.07 -4.79 20.28
C ILE A 400 -6.78 -4.74 21.65
N LEU A 401 -7.63 -3.73 21.87
CA LEU A 401 -8.40 -3.61 23.12
C LEU A 401 -9.29 -4.82 23.34
N SER A 402 -10.06 -5.24 22.34
CA SER A 402 -10.94 -6.40 22.44
C SER A 402 -10.15 -7.70 22.68
N TYR A 403 -8.98 -7.85 22.08
CA TYR A 403 -8.10 -9.00 22.31
C TYR A 403 -7.63 -9.08 23.76
N VAL A 404 -7.11 -7.99 24.30
CA VAL A 404 -6.64 -7.95 25.68
C VAL A 404 -7.79 -8.19 26.65
N LEU A 405 -8.93 -7.53 26.46
CA LEU A 405 -10.09 -7.67 27.34
C LEU A 405 -10.63 -9.10 27.35
N ILE A 406 -10.85 -9.73 26.18
CA ILE A 406 -11.40 -11.09 26.14
C ILE A 406 -10.42 -12.11 26.71
N LYS A 407 -9.12 -12.00 26.44
CA LYS A 407 -8.11 -12.89 27.03
C LYS A 407 -8.04 -12.78 28.56
N MET A 408 -8.16 -11.56 29.08
CA MET A 408 -8.25 -11.34 30.54
C MET A 408 -9.52 -11.99 31.15
N MET A 409 -10.68 -11.77 30.50
CA MET A 409 -11.96 -12.32 30.99
C MET A 409 -12.01 -13.85 30.96
N VAL A 410 -11.35 -14.47 29.98
CA VAL A 410 -11.27 -15.95 29.86
C VAL A 410 -10.12 -16.55 30.70
N GLY A 411 -9.29 -15.70 31.33
CA GLY A 411 -8.17 -16.18 32.18
C GLY A 411 -6.94 -16.65 31.40
N LYS A 412 -6.85 -16.36 30.10
CA LYS A 412 -5.71 -16.70 29.22
C LYS A 412 -4.59 -15.65 29.32
N PHE A 413 -4.14 -15.31 30.52
CA PHE A 413 -3.13 -14.28 30.79
C PHE A 413 -1.75 -14.59 30.17
N LYS A 414 -1.45 -15.88 29.96
CA LYS A 414 -0.16 -16.31 29.37
C LYS A 414 -0.02 -15.93 27.88
N ASP A 415 -1.14 -15.71 27.20
CA ASP A 415 -1.17 -15.33 25.80
C ASP A 415 -0.91 -13.83 25.60
N LEU A 416 -0.89 -13.05 26.70
CA LEU A 416 -0.73 -11.61 26.69
C LEU A 416 0.73 -11.22 26.99
N ASN A 417 1.36 -10.59 26.01
CA ASN A 417 2.67 -9.98 26.19
C ASN A 417 2.53 -8.70 27.06
N PRO A 418 3.45 -8.42 28.01
CA PRO A 418 3.44 -7.17 28.78
C PRO A 418 3.31 -5.90 27.93
N THR A 419 3.87 -5.89 26.76
CA THR A 419 3.76 -4.77 25.80
C THR A 419 2.32 -4.52 25.36
N LEU A 420 1.50 -5.58 25.18
CA LEU A 420 0.08 -5.46 24.83
C LEU A 420 -0.74 -4.81 25.96
N TYR A 421 -0.42 -5.10 27.22
CA TYR A 421 -1.07 -4.45 28.37
C TYR A 421 -0.79 -2.95 28.38
N ILE A 422 0.49 -2.56 28.25
CA ILE A 422 0.88 -1.15 28.24
C ILE A 422 0.19 -0.43 27.07
N LEU A 423 0.21 -1.05 25.89
CA LEU A 423 -0.43 -0.51 24.69
C LEU A 423 -1.93 -0.36 24.89
N SER A 424 -2.63 -1.38 25.43
CA SER A 424 -4.07 -1.33 25.62
C SER A 424 -4.49 -0.26 26.66
N ILE A 425 -3.72 -0.08 27.73
CA ILE A 425 -3.96 0.98 28.71
C ILE A 425 -3.82 2.36 28.03
N PHE A 426 -2.79 2.54 27.23
CA PHE A 426 -2.58 3.79 26.48
C PHE A 426 -3.70 4.05 25.46
N LEU A 427 -4.14 3.02 24.74
CA LEU A 427 -5.26 3.08 23.79
C LEU A 427 -6.57 3.45 24.51
N LEU A 428 -6.85 2.80 25.63
CA LEU A 428 -8.05 3.07 26.41
C LEU A 428 -8.05 4.53 26.92
N PHE A 429 -6.90 4.98 27.44
CA PHE A 429 -6.74 6.35 27.92
C PHE A 429 -7.01 7.37 26.79
N ASN A 430 -6.49 7.11 25.59
CA ASN A 430 -6.74 7.98 24.44
C ASN A 430 -8.22 8.06 24.07
N TYR A 431 -8.97 6.94 24.09
CA TYR A 431 -10.41 6.94 23.81
C TYR A 431 -11.28 7.61 24.89
N VAL A 432 -10.85 7.55 26.17
CA VAL A 432 -11.60 8.15 27.28
C VAL A 432 -11.39 9.66 27.34
N PHE A 433 -10.22 10.15 26.94
CA PHE A 433 -9.85 11.58 27.06
C PHE A 433 -9.74 12.33 25.71
N SER A 434 -10.05 11.67 24.59
CA SER A 434 -10.20 12.28 23.25
C SER A 434 -11.63 12.69 23.00
#